data_b78365c186417183914e0f18e37d0474
#
_entry.id   b78365c186417183914e0f18e37d0474
#
_cell.length_a   1.000
_cell.length_b   1.000
_cell.length_c   1.000
_cell.angle_alpha   90.00
_cell.angle_beta   90.00
_cell.angle_gamma   90.00
#
_symmetry.space_group_name_H-M   'P 1'
#
loop_
_entity.id
_entity.type
_entity.pdbx_description
1 polymer ?
#
loop_
_entity_poly.entity_id
_entity_poly.type
_entity_poly.pdbx_seq_one_letter_code
_entity_poly.pdbx_strand_id
1 'polypeptide(L)'
;EATLLGLCEKLVGGLLTHLRSVPIGLRLDNWILAEYPELAEVQKNAIQAQLHENNRSSGENVRNMVPAEVFDATMAINAAFAQFWAEKWSQPELALPYKAGGYATAGAKFRPAWSSCQSHDARTLAG
;
A
#
# COMPACT_ATOMS: atom_id res chain seq x y z
N GLU A 1 27.58 10.77 11.11
CA GLU A 1 27.47 10.67 9.65
C GLU A 1 27.21 9.24 9.20
N ALA A 2 27.99 8.28 9.69
CA ALA A 2 27.74 6.87 9.40
C ALA A 2 26.34 6.45 9.84
N THR A 3 25.86 6.98 10.96
CA THR A 3 24.52 6.70 11.47
C THR A 3 23.44 7.25 10.54
N LEU A 4 23.66 8.47 10.02
CA LEU A 4 22.71 9.09 9.09
C LEU A 4 22.65 8.32 7.79
N LEU A 5 23.79 7.91 7.25
CA LEU A 5 23.85 7.11 6.05
C LEU A 5 23.17 5.75 6.26
N GLY A 6 23.42 5.11 7.41
CA GLY A 6 22.78 3.85 7.77
C GLY A 6 21.28 3.99 7.90
N LEU A 7 20.79 5.10 8.44
CA LEU A 7 19.36 5.38 8.52
C LEU A 7 18.75 5.54 7.12
N CYS A 8 19.40 6.27 6.24
CA CYS A 8 18.94 6.45 4.87
C CYS A 8 18.87 5.10 4.13
N GLU A 9 19.87 4.25 4.31
CA GLU A 9 19.87 2.92 3.71
C GLU A 9 18.71 2.08 4.21
N LYS A 10 18.40 2.15 5.50
CA LYS A 10 17.26 1.44 6.09
C LYS A 10 15.94 1.96 5.55
N LEU A 11 15.79 3.27 5.41
CA LEU A 11 14.58 3.89 4.88
C LEU A 11 14.34 3.51 3.43
N VAL A 12 15.39 3.57 2.61
CA VAL A 12 15.31 3.18 1.20
C VAL A 12 15.02 1.68 1.07
N GLY A 13 15.71 0.87 1.86
CA GLY A 13 15.49 -0.59 1.88
C GLY A 13 14.07 -0.94 2.29
N GLY A 14 13.54 -0.26 3.31
CA GLY A 14 12.16 -0.43 3.76
C GLY A 14 11.15 -0.03 2.68
N LEU A 15 11.42 1.07 1.99
CA LEU A 15 10.57 1.55 0.90
C LEU A 15 10.56 0.55 -0.26
N LEU A 16 11.71 0.01 -0.64
CA LEU A 16 11.80 -0.98 -1.71
C LEU A 16 11.08 -2.27 -1.34
N THR A 17 11.22 -2.71 -0.09
CA THR A 17 10.51 -3.88 0.40
C THR A 17 9.00 -3.64 0.34
N HIS A 18 8.55 -2.48 0.79
CA HIS A 18 7.14 -2.09 0.77
C HIS A 18 6.60 -2.06 -0.67
N LEU A 19 7.35 -1.46 -1.58
CA LEU A 19 6.96 -1.36 -2.99
C LEU A 19 6.80 -2.75 -3.64
N ARG A 20 7.64 -3.71 -3.25
CA ARG A 20 7.57 -5.08 -3.78
C ARG A 20 6.47 -5.90 -3.13
N SER A 21 6.27 -5.74 -1.82
CA SER A 21 5.36 -6.59 -1.06
C SER A 21 3.89 -6.20 -1.21
N VAL A 22 3.60 -4.91 -1.43
CA VAL A 22 2.20 -4.47 -1.53
C VAL A 22 1.46 -5.11 -2.71
N PRO A 23 2.01 -5.11 -3.94
CA PRO A 23 1.32 -5.78 -5.05
C PRO A 23 1.12 -7.27 -4.84
N ILE A 24 2.13 -7.95 -4.27
CA ILE A 24 2.04 -9.38 -3.97
C ILE A 24 0.95 -9.63 -2.93
N GLY A 25 0.91 -8.81 -1.88
CA GLY A 25 -0.11 -8.89 -0.84
C GLY A 25 -1.51 -8.70 -1.40
N LEU A 26 -1.70 -7.74 -2.29
CA LEU A 26 -2.99 -7.49 -2.91
C LEU A 26 -3.45 -8.69 -3.75
N ARG A 27 -2.54 -9.34 -4.46
CA ARG A 27 -2.86 -10.53 -5.24
C ARG A 27 -3.30 -11.67 -4.34
N LEU A 28 -2.56 -11.89 -3.25
CA LEU A 28 -2.90 -12.93 -2.27
C LEU A 28 -4.22 -12.66 -1.60
N ASP A 29 -4.46 -11.41 -1.19
CA ASP A 29 -5.71 -11.02 -0.55
C ASP A 29 -6.89 -11.22 -1.49
N ASN A 30 -6.74 -10.86 -2.75
CA ASN A 30 -7.78 -11.02 -3.75
C ASN A 30 -8.07 -12.50 -4.00
N TRP A 31 -7.02 -13.33 -4.04
CA TRP A 31 -7.16 -14.77 -4.19
C TRP A 31 -7.88 -15.39 -3.00
N ILE A 32 -7.50 -14.99 -1.77
CA ILE A 32 -8.15 -15.47 -0.55
C ILE A 32 -9.64 -15.12 -0.58
N LEU A 33 -9.97 -13.90 -0.99
CA LEU A 33 -11.36 -13.45 -1.06
C LEU A 33 -12.19 -14.33 -2.01
N ALA A 34 -11.59 -14.72 -3.13
CA ALA A 34 -12.26 -15.53 -4.13
C ALA A 34 -12.40 -16.99 -3.68
N GLU A 35 -11.35 -17.56 -3.06
CA GLU A 35 -11.29 -18.99 -2.72
C GLU A 35 -11.87 -19.29 -1.33
N TYR A 36 -11.81 -18.34 -0.41
CA TYR A 36 -12.24 -18.52 0.98
C TYR A 36 -13.17 -17.38 1.41
N PRO A 37 -14.35 -17.27 0.79
CA PRO A 37 -15.28 -16.17 1.11
C PRO A 37 -15.71 -16.15 2.58
N GLU A 38 -15.63 -17.27 3.27
CA GLU A 38 -15.96 -17.34 4.71
C GLU A 38 -14.97 -16.55 5.58
N LEU A 39 -13.79 -16.22 5.03
CA LEU A 39 -12.79 -15.42 5.74
C LEU A 39 -12.90 -13.92 5.42
N ALA A 40 -13.86 -13.53 4.60
CA ALA A 40 -13.97 -12.16 4.10
C ALA A 40 -14.04 -11.11 5.22
N GLU A 41 -14.79 -11.40 6.28
CA GLU A 41 -14.95 -10.46 7.39
C GLU A 41 -13.64 -10.28 8.17
N VAL A 42 -12.97 -11.38 8.47
CA VAL A 42 -11.68 -11.35 9.15
C VAL A 42 -10.65 -10.61 8.30
N GLN A 43 -10.63 -10.89 7.01
CA GLN A 43 -9.72 -10.24 6.06
C GLN A 43 -9.99 -8.74 5.99
N LYS A 44 -11.27 -8.35 5.90
CA LYS A 44 -11.64 -6.93 5.84
C LYS A 44 -11.16 -6.19 7.09
N ASN A 45 -11.34 -6.79 8.26
CA ASN A 45 -10.90 -6.19 9.52
C ASN A 45 -9.38 -5.99 9.53
N ALA A 46 -8.62 -6.97 9.04
CA ALA A 46 -7.16 -6.88 8.97
C ALA A 46 -6.72 -5.76 8.00
N ILE A 47 -7.37 -5.66 6.86
CA ILE A 47 -7.05 -4.64 5.86
C ILE A 47 -7.42 -3.25 6.38
N GLN A 48 -8.55 -3.11 7.05
CA GLN A 48 -8.95 -1.84 7.66
C GLN A 48 -7.96 -1.40 8.72
N ALA A 49 -7.44 -2.35 9.51
CA ALA A 49 -6.39 -2.05 10.49
C ALA A 49 -5.12 -1.58 9.80
N GLN A 50 -4.76 -2.17 8.66
CA GLN A 50 -3.60 -1.74 7.88
C GLN A 50 -3.79 -0.33 7.32
N LEU A 51 -4.98 -0.04 6.79
CA LEU A 51 -5.30 1.30 6.29
C LEU A 51 -5.20 2.34 7.40
N HIS A 52 -5.70 2.00 8.58
CA HIS A 52 -5.61 2.89 9.74
C HIS A 52 -4.15 3.14 10.13
N GLU A 53 -3.34 2.08 10.17
CA GLU A 53 -1.92 2.20 10.50
C GLU A 53 -1.18 3.03 9.45
N ASN A 54 -1.50 2.86 8.18
CA ASN A 54 -0.92 3.67 7.11
C ASN A 54 -1.24 5.15 7.30
N ASN A 55 -2.47 5.46 7.70
CA ASN A 55 -2.88 6.84 7.97
C ASN A 55 -2.13 7.44 9.16
N ARG A 56 -1.91 6.65 10.20
CA ARG A 56 -1.12 7.10 11.36
C ARG A 56 0.32 7.42 10.97
N SER A 57 0.87 6.63 10.05
CA SER A 57 2.25 6.81 9.58
C SER A 57 2.42 8.02 8.67
N SER A 58 1.33 8.67 8.28
CA SER A 58 1.36 9.84 7.40
C SER A 58 1.30 11.17 8.16
N GLY A 59 1.43 11.15 9.49
CA GLY A 59 1.37 12.36 10.31
C GLY A 59 2.56 13.28 10.11
N GLU A 60 2.41 14.54 10.50
CA GLU A 60 3.44 15.56 10.39
C GLU A 60 4.74 15.17 11.06
N ASN A 61 4.66 14.49 12.20
CA ASN A 61 5.84 14.04 12.92
C ASN A 61 6.71 13.13 12.05
N VAL A 62 6.08 12.19 11.36
CA VAL A 62 6.78 11.27 10.46
C VAL A 62 7.34 12.04 9.27
N ARG A 63 6.55 12.94 8.71
CA ARG A 63 6.96 13.77 7.58
C ARG A 63 8.23 14.55 7.87
N ASN A 64 8.35 15.07 9.10
CA ASN A 64 9.50 15.86 9.52
C ASN A 64 10.74 15.00 9.83
N MET A 65 10.57 13.70 10.01
CA MET A 65 11.65 12.81 10.42
C MET A 65 12.32 12.08 9.26
N VAL A 66 11.71 12.08 8.07
CA VAL A 66 12.22 11.34 6.90
C VAL A 66 12.44 12.27 5.73
N PRO A 67 13.32 11.91 4.77
CA PRO A 67 13.47 12.70 3.55
C PRO A 67 12.16 12.81 2.79
N ALA A 68 11.91 13.98 2.20
CA ALA A 68 10.65 14.26 1.51
C ALA A 68 10.36 13.25 0.40
N GLU A 69 11.37 12.84 -0.35
CA GLU A 69 11.23 11.89 -1.45
C GLU A 69 10.77 10.52 -0.95
N VAL A 70 11.29 10.07 0.19
CA VAL A 70 10.90 8.80 0.82
C VAL A 70 9.48 8.91 1.33
N PHE A 71 9.14 10.02 1.98
CA PHE A 71 7.79 10.25 2.48
C PHE A 71 6.78 10.24 1.33
N ASP A 72 7.05 10.99 0.27
CA ASP A 72 6.13 11.10 -0.87
C ASP A 72 5.96 9.76 -1.59
N ALA A 73 7.05 9.00 -1.76
CA ALA A 73 6.97 7.68 -2.38
C ALA A 73 6.13 6.72 -1.53
N THR A 74 6.34 6.73 -0.22
CA THR A 74 5.56 5.89 0.72
C THR A 74 4.08 6.27 0.67
N MET A 75 3.78 7.56 0.64
CA MET A 75 2.41 8.04 0.56
C MET A 75 1.75 7.62 -0.75
N ALA A 76 2.49 7.65 -1.86
CA ALA A 76 1.97 7.22 -3.16
C ALA A 76 1.62 5.72 -3.15
N ILE A 77 2.47 4.89 -2.55
CA ILE A 77 2.21 3.44 -2.43
C ILE A 77 0.98 3.21 -1.55
N ASN A 78 0.90 3.90 -0.42
CA ASN A 78 -0.24 3.78 0.50
C ASN A 78 -1.54 4.27 -0.16
N ALA A 79 -1.45 5.33 -0.96
CA ALA A 79 -2.59 5.82 -1.72
C ALA A 79 -3.10 4.78 -2.72
N ALA A 80 -2.19 4.11 -3.42
CA ALA A 80 -2.56 3.05 -4.36
C ALA A 80 -3.24 1.87 -3.65
N PHE A 81 -2.72 1.49 -2.49
CA PHE A 81 -3.32 0.44 -1.66
C PHE A 81 -4.74 0.83 -1.23
N ALA A 82 -4.91 2.06 -0.73
CA ALA A 82 -6.22 2.56 -0.32
C ALA A 82 -7.20 2.63 -1.49
N GLN A 83 -6.73 3.08 -2.66
CA GLN A 83 -7.55 3.16 -3.87
C GLN A 83 -8.03 1.78 -4.31
N PHE A 84 -7.16 0.78 -4.23
CA PHE A 84 -7.51 -0.59 -4.58
C PHE A 84 -8.70 -1.08 -3.74
N TRP A 85 -8.59 -0.94 -2.42
CA TRP A 85 -9.65 -1.42 -1.53
C TRP A 85 -10.89 -0.53 -1.56
N ALA A 86 -10.73 0.77 -1.80
CA ALA A 86 -11.85 1.68 -1.98
C ALA A 86 -12.72 1.24 -3.16
N GLU A 87 -12.10 0.84 -4.26
CA GLU A 87 -12.82 0.33 -5.42
C GLU A 87 -13.41 -1.05 -5.15
N LYS A 88 -12.63 -1.94 -4.54
CA LYS A 88 -13.05 -3.32 -4.28
C LYS A 88 -14.29 -3.37 -3.40
N TRP A 89 -14.37 -2.49 -2.41
CA TRP A 89 -15.49 -2.44 -1.46
C TRP A 89 -16.51 -1.35 -1.77
N SER A 90 -16.32 -0.58 -2.82
CA SER A 90 -17.16 0.57 -3.17
C SER A 90 -17.26 1.56 -2.02
N GLN A 91 -16.12 1.83 -1.38
CA GLN A 91 -15.98 2.76 -0.27
C GLN A 91 -14.94 3.82 -0.59
N PRO A 92 -15.30 4.84 -1.42
CA PRO A 92 -14.34 5.85 -1.86
C PRO A 92 -13.72 6.65 -0.71
N GLU A 93 -14.37 6.70 0.44
CA GLU A 93 -13.87 7.40 1.63
C GLU A 93 -12.55 6.85 2.13
N LEU A 94 -12.20 5.61 1.79
CA LEU A 94 -10.94 5.02 2.21
C LEU A 94 -9.73 5.71 1.57
N ALA A 95 -9.91 6.28 0.40
CA ALA A 95 -8.85 6.98 -0.32
C ALA A 95 -8.85 8.50 -0.12
N LEU A 96 -9.85 9.04 0.58
CA LEU A 96 -9.98 10.49 0.78
C LEU A 96 -8.76 11.14 1.43
N PRO A 97 -8.11 10.55 2.47
CA PRO A 97 -6.94 11.19 3.07
C PRO A 97 -5.81 11.42 2.07
N TYR A 98 -5.64 10.52 1.12
CA TYR A 98 -4.58 10.63 0.12
C TYR A 98 -4.95 11.62 -0.98
N LYS A 99 -6.22 11.70 -1.33
CA LYS A 99 -6.72 12.69 -2.29
C LYS A 99 -6.54 14.09 -1.73
N ALA A 100 -6.93 14.30 -0.48
CA ALA A 100 -6.77 15.59 0.20
C ALA A 100 -5.31 16.00 0.30
N GLY A 101 -4.40 15.05 0.49
CA GLY A 101 -2.97 15.29 0.56
C GLY A 101 -2.27 15.45 -0.78
N GLY A 102 -2.99 15.27 -1.89
CA GLY A 102 -2.42 15.41 -3.23
C GLY A 102 -1.74 14.17 -3.78
N TYR A 103 -1.95 13.01 -3.17
CA TYR A 103 -1.29 11.76 -3.56
C TYR A 103 -2.13 10.87 -4.46
N ALA A 104 -3.35 11.26 -4.78
CA ALA A 104 -4.26 10.42 -5.57
C ALA A 104 -3.68 10.12 -6.96
N THR A 105 -3.12 11.13 -7.63
CA THR A 105 -2.53 10.96 -8.96
C THR A 105 -1.28 10.06 -8.91
N ALA A 106 -0.42 10.28 -7.92
CA ALA A 106 0.78 9.47 -7.75
C ALA A 106 0.43 8.02 -7.46
N GLY A 107 -0.56 7.79 -6.58
CA GLY A 107 -1.05 6.45 -6.29
C GLY A 107 -1.62 5.76 -7.52
N ALA A 108 -2.39 6.48 -8.31
CA ALA A 108 -3.00 5.95 -9.51
C ALA A 108 -1.98 5.45 -10.54
N LYS A 109 -0.75 5.97 -10.52
CA LYS A 109 0.31 5.52 -11.42
C LYS A 109 0.76 4.10 -11.17
N PHE A 110 0.64 3.61 -9.94
CA PHE A 110 0.97 2.23 -9.61
C PHE A 110 -0.10 1.24 -10.05
N ARG A 111 -1.34 1.70 -10.20
CA ARG A 111 -2.49 0.83 -10.43
C ARG A 111 -2.38 0.00 -11.73
N PRO A 112 -1.98 0.58 -12.87
CA PRO A 112 -1.83 -0.21 -14.09
C PRO A 112 -0.78 -1.31 -13.95
N ALA A 113 0.35 -1.01 -13.33
CA ALA A 113 1.42 -1.99 -13.13
C ALA A 113 0.94 -3.12 -12.20
N TRP A 114 0.22 -2.77 -11.13
CA TRP A 114 -0.30 -3.76 -10.18
C TRP A 114 -1.38 -4.62 -10.82
N SER A 115 -2.24 -4.04 -11.64
CA SER A 115 -3.26 -4.79 -12.38
C SER A 115 -2.64 -5.75 -13.37
N SER A 116 -1.56 -5.34 -14.03
CA SER A 116 -0.81 -6.21 -14.93
C SER A 116 -0.22 -7.41 -14.19
N CYS A 117 0.31 -7.18 -12.98
CA CYS A 117 0.80 -8.25 -12.12
C CYS A 117 -0.34 -9.19 -11.70
N GLN A 118 -1.52 -8.64 -11.44
CA GLN A 118 -2.69 -9.42 -11.03
C GLN A 118 -3.28 -10.26 -12.15
N SER A 119 -3.01 -9.93 -13.41
CA SER A 119 -3.47 -10.70 -14.54
C SER A 119 -2.78 -12.06 -14.63
N HIS A 120 -1.61 -12.20 -14.00
CA HIS A 120 -1.00 -13.50 -13.77
C HIS A 120 -1.77 -14.15 -12.64
N ASP A 121 -2.39 -15.28 -12.89
CA ASP A 121 -3.28 -15.89 -11.90
C ASP A 121 -2.53 -16.43 -10.69
N ALA A 122 -3.28 -16.81 -9.66
CA ALA A 122 -2.74 -17.31 -8.40
C ALA A 122 -1.82 -18.53 -8.59
N ARG A 123 -1.97 -19.28 -9.66
CA ARG A 123 -1.13 -20.44 -9.96
C ARG A 123 0.33 -20.02 -10.15
N THR A 124 0.56 -18.84 -10.70
CA THR A 124 1.92 -18.31 -10.88
C THR A 124 2.60 -18.09 -9.53
N LEU A 125 1.84 -17.66 -8.52
CA LEU A 125 2.36 -17.46 -7.17
C LEU A 125 2.51 -18.78 -6.42
N ALA A 126 1.58 -19.70 -6.61
CA ALA A 126 1.59 -20.98 -5.93
C ALA A 126 2.56 -21.99 -6.56
N GLY A 127 2.83 -21.83 -7.83
CA GLY A 127 3.74 -22.67 -8.56
C GLY A 127 5.18 -22.24 -8.44
#